data_1a4a454b4f0012fd6c34569b85466218
#
_entry.id   1a4a454b4f0012fd6c34569b85466218
#
_cell.length_a   1.000
_cell.length_b   1.000
_cell.length_c   1.000
_cell.angle_alpha   90.00
_cell.angle_beta   90.00
_cell.angle_gamma   90.00
#
_symmetry.space_group_name_H-M   'P 1'
#
loop_
_entity.id
_entity.type
_entity.pdbx_description
1 polymer ?
#
loop_
_entity_poly.entity_id
_entity_poly.type
_entity_poly.pdbx_seq_one_letter_code
_entity_poly.pdbx_strand_id
1 'polypeptide(L)'
;VNLTKDPEEIIKSDKIILPGVGAFESCIKKLISIDGLKEALDEAVLVKAKPILGICIGLQLMATSGFEGGKHSGLNWIEGDVIPLEPNDKKLKVPHMGWNNIDAKKNHPVFTNIKSSDYYFVHSYKFSPLDKETIISSTNYGEDFASSLGKDNILGTQFHPEKSQAAGVNLLKNFIEWSP
;
A
#
# COMPACT_ATOMS: atom_id res chain seq x y z
N VAL A 1 2.44 10.41 -16.78
CA VAL A 1 2.50 10.35 -15.30
C VAL A 1 3.18 11.62 -14.83
N ASN A 2 2.52 12.39 -13.98
CA ASN A 2 3.06 13.59 -13.35
C ASN A 2 3.39 13.31 -11.88
N LEU A 3 4.53 13.78 -11.40
CA LEU A 3 4.85 13.82 -9.99
C LEU A 3 4.39 15.17 -9.44
N THR A 4 3.42 15.14 -8.57
CA THR A 4 2.82 16.36 -8.03
C THR A 4 2.52 16.28 -6.54
N LYS A 5 2.43 17.42 -5.90
CA LYS A 5 1.86 17.64 -4.57
C LYS A 5 0.78 18.73 -4.59
N ASP A 6 0.38 19.15 -5.79
CA ASP A 6 -0.65 20.16 -6.01
C ASP A 6 -2.04 19.54 -5.84
N PRO A 7 -2.86 20.02 -4.87
CA PRO A 7 -4.22 19.52 -4.65
C PRO A 7 -5.11 19.57 -5.91
N GLU A 8 -5.01 20.61 -6.72
CA GLU A 8 -5.83 20.71 -7.94
C GLU A 8 -5.46 19.67 -8.99
N GLU A 9 -4.17 19.37 -9.16
CA GLU A 9 -3.72 18.35 -10.10
C GLU A 9 -4.17 16.95 -9.64
N ILE A 10 -4.16 16.67 -8.31
CA ILE A 10 -4.66 15.43 -7.75
C ILE A 10 -6.16 15.27 -8.03
N ILE A 11 -6.94 16.32 -7.80
CA ILE A 11 -8.39 16.29 -8.06
C ILE A 11 -8.69 16.09 -9.56
N LYS A 12 -7.84 16.56 -10.47
CA LYS A 12 -7.99 16.43 -11.92
C LYS A 12 -7.44 15.12 -12.48
N SER A 13 -6.60 14.39 -11.73
CA SER A 13 -5.99 13.13 -12.20
C SER A 13 -7.04 12.03 -12.40
N ASP A 14 -6.80 11.10 -13.33
CA ASP A 14 -7.65 9.93 -13.54
C ASP A 14 -7.38 8.83 -12.51
N LYS A 15 -6.11 8.68 -12.10
CA LYS A 15 -5.63 7.66 -11.18
C LYS A 15 -4.50 8.23 -10.33
N ILE A 16 -4.35 7.68 -9.14
CA ILE A 16 -3.35 8.15 -8.16
C ILE A 16 -2.43 7.00 -7.79
N ILE A 17 -1.13 7.26 -7.74
CA ILE A 17 -0.17 6.37 -7.08
C ILE A 17 0.40 7.15 -5.90
N LEU A 18 0.27 6.58 -4.70
CA LEU A 18 0.83 7.10 -3.47
C LEU A 18 2.05 6.25 -3.08
N PRO A 19 3.24 6.60 -3.57
CA PRO A 19 4.46 5.91 -3.18
C PRO A 19 4.93 6.46 -1.83
N GLY A 20 5.80 5.71 -1.16
CA GLY A 20 6.45 6.22 0.03
C GLY A 20 7.55 5.31 0.54
N VAL A 21 8.56 5.93 1.13
CA VAL A 21 9.66 5.29 1.84
C VAL A 21 9.95 6.07 3.12
N GLY A 22 10.33 5.36 4.18
CA GLY A 22 10.65 5.97 5.47
C GLY A 22 9.67 5.58 6.58
N ALA A 23 9.66 6.35 7.67
CA ALA A 23 8.84 6.08 8.85
C ALA A 23 7.41 6.60 8.67
N PHE A 24 6.44 5.87 9.22
CA PHE A 24 5.02 6.19 9.16
C PHE A 24 4.73 7.62 9.64
N GLU A 25 5.23 7.97 10.84
CA GLU A 25 5.03 9.30 11.44
C GLU A 25 5.52 10.42 10.52
N SER A 26 6.73 10.28 10.00
CA SER A 26 7.33 11.31 9.15
C SER A 26 6.54 11.49 7.84
N CYS A 27 6.08 10.38 7.26
CA CYS A 27 5.34 10.41 6.00
C CYS A 27 3.94 11.03 6.18
N ILE A 28 3.19 10.62 7.21
CA ILE A 28 1.85 11.18 7.44
C ILE A 28 1.92 12.67 7.83
N LYS A 29 2.87 13.06 8.69
CA LYS A 29 3.08 14.48 9.05
C LYS A 29 3.40 15.33 7.83
N LYS A 30 4.30 14.86 6.97
CA LYS A 30 4.66 15.56 5.73
C LYS A 30 3.47 15.68 4.78
N LEU A 31 2.67 14.64 4.62
CA LEU A 31 1.49 14.67 3.77
C LEU A 31 0.48 15.71 4.28
N ILE A 32 0.17 15.70 5.58
CA ILE A 32 -0.80 16.61 6.20
C ILE A 32 -0.27 18.06 6.26
N SER A 33 1.05 18.25 6.30
CA SER A 33 1.64 19.59 6.34
C SER A 33 1.53 20.37 5.04
N ILE A 34 1.16 19.71 3.95
CA ILE A 34 0.91 20.37 2.66
C ILE A 34 -0.54 20.81 2.65
N ASP A 35 -0.76 22.11 2.57
CA ASP A 35 -2.09 22.73 2.61
C ASP A 35 -3.01 22.16 1.51
N GLY A 36 -4.20 21.70 1.90
CA GLY A 36 -5.21 21.14 1.02
C GLY A 36 -4.90 19.75 0.41
N LEU A 37 -3.71 19.18 0.67
CA LEU A 37 -3.33 17.90 0.03
C LEU A 37 -4.15 16.72 0.55
N LYS A 38 -4.35 16.63 1.88
CA LYS A 38 -5.16 15.56 2.47
C LYS A 38 -6.60 15.65 1.99
N GLU A 39 -7.17 16.82 2.00
CA GLU A 39 -8.54 17.09 1.55
C GLU A 39 -8.72 16.73 0.07
N ALA A 40 -7.75 17.06 -0.77
CA ALA A 40 -7.77 16.71 -2.19
C ALA A 40 -7.68 15.20 -2.42
N LEU A 41 -6.87 14.51 -1.64
CA LEU A 41 -6.78 13.03 -1.68
C LEU A 41 -8.08 12.40 -1.21
N ASP A 42 -8.67 12.86 -0.10
CA ASP A 42 -9.95 12.36 0.39
C ASP A 42 -11.09 12.60 -0.62
N GLU A 43 -11.15 13.78 -1.22
CA GLU A 43 -12.12 14.11 -2.29
C GLU A 43 -11.93 13.20 -3.50
N ALA A 44 -10.69 13.01 -3.96
CA ALA A 44 -10.42 12.19 -5.13
C ALA A 44 -10.74 10.71 -4.88
N VAL A 45 -10.37 10.17 -3.72
CA VAL A 45 -10.45 8.74 -3.40
C VAL A 45 -11.82 8.35 -2.86
N LEU A 46 -12.33 9.08 -1.87
CA LEU A 46 -13.54 8.69 -1.15
C LEU A 46 -14.82 9.25 -1.79
N VAL A 47 -14.75 10.44 -2.41
CA VAL A 47 -15.93 11.07 -3.02
C VAL A 47 -16.00 10.77 -4.51
N LYS A 48 -14.91 10.96 -5.24
CA LYS A 48 -14.87 10.73 -6.70
C LYS A 48 -14.53 9.29 -7.08
N ALA A 49 -14.27 8.44 -6.11
CA ALA A 49 -13.92 7.03 -6.28
C ALA A 49 -12.80 6.79 -7.31
N LYS A 50 -11.80 7.68 -7.37
CA LYS A 50 -10.67 7.52 -8.29
C LYS A 50 -9.79 6.35 -7.85
N PRO A 51 -9.34 5.50 -8.80
CA PRO A 51 -8.45 4.40 -8.47
C PRO A 51 -7.15 4.93 -7.86
N ILE A 52 -6.78 4.36 -6.70
CA ILE A 52 -5.52 4.67 -6.04
C ILE A 52 -4.72 3.41 -5.73
N LEU A 53 -3.40 3.49 -5.92
CA LEU A 53 -2.43 2.48 -5.53
C LEU A 53 -1.47 3.05 -4.48
N GLY A 54 -1.54 2.53 -3.24
CA GLY A 54 -0.53 2.78 -2.21
C GLY A 54 0.61 1.77 -2.30
N ILE A 55 1.86 2.24 -2.29
CA ILE A 55 3.04 1.37 -2.35
C ILE A 55 3.83 1.50 -1.05
N CYS A 56 4.06 0.37 -0.37
CA CYS A 56 4.81 0.25 0.88
C CYS A 56 4.25 1.20 1.97
N ILE A 57 4.94 2.27 2.32
CA ILE A 57 4.40 3.29 3.24
C ILE A 57 3.09 3.88 2.70
N GLY A 58 2.94 4.07 1.39
CA GLY A 58 1.70 4.56 0.82
C GLY A 58 0.49 3.67 1.14
N LEU A 59 0.64 2.33 1.15
CA LEU A 59 -0.37 1.43 1.68
C LEU A 59 -0.57 1.66 3.19
N GLN A 60 0.50 1.74 3.96
CA GLN A 60 0.42 1.86 5.42
C GLN A 60 -0.29 3.14 5.84
N LEU A 61 -0.08 4.25 5.13
CA LEU A 61 -0.76 5.53 5.42
C LEU A 61 -2.29 5.44 5.27
N MET A 62 -2.82 4.47 4.52
CA MET A 62 -4.27 4.26 4.37
C MET A 62 -4.93 3.69 5.63
N ALA A 63 -4.15 3.20 6.60
CA ALA A 63 -4.64 2.62 7.85
C ALA A 63 -5.33 3.65 8.76
N THR A 64 -6.07 3.14 9.76
CA THR A 64 -6.59 3.97 10.85
C THR A 64 -5.46 4.52 11.70
N SER A 65 -4.47 3.68 12.06
CA SER A 65 -3.33 4.08 12.91
C SER A 65 -2.05 3.36 12.51
N GLY A 66 -0.90 4.00 12.77
CA GLY A 66 0.42 3.38 12.72
C GLY A 66 1.11 3.46 14.08
N PHE A 67 1.86 2.41 14.44
CA PHE A 67 2.52 2.30 15.76
C PHE A 67 4.06 2.39 15.68
N GLU A 68 4.59 2.94 14.61
CA GLU A 68 6.02 3.20 14.48
C GLU A 68 6.42 4.45 15.26
N GLY A 69 7.22 4.28 16.34
CA GLY A 69 7.66 5.39 17.19
C GLY A 69 6.55 5.99 18.07
N GLY A 70 5.40 5.34 18.18
CA GLY A 70 4.22 5.79 18.91
C GLY A 70 2.96 5.59 18.08
N LYS A 71 1.80 6.00 18.62
CA LYS A 71 0.53 5.91 17.90
C LYS A 71 0.29 7.19 17.08
N HIS A 72 0.15 7.02 15.78
CA HIS A 72 -0.10 8.10 14.82
C HIS A 72 -1.34 7.78 13.99
N SER A 73 -2.23 8.75 13.79
CA SER A 73 -3.39 8.59 12.92
C SER A 73 -2.97 8.52 11.45
N GLY A 74 -3.55 7.57 10.70
CA GLY A 74 -3.43 7.47 9.25
C GLY A 74 -4.54 8.20 8.53
N LEU A 75 -4.73 7.85 7.24
CA LEU A 75 -5.79 8.41 6.39
C LEU A 75 -7.16 7.75 6.65
N ASN A 76 -7.19 6.59 7.31
CA ASN A 76 -8.38 5.83 7.66
C ASN A 76 -9.27 5.46 6.45
N TRP A 77 -8.66 5.10 5.33
CA TRP A 77 -9.39 4.63 4.15
C TRP A 77 -9.68 3.13 4.21
N ILE A 78 -8.77 2.36 4.82
CA ILE A 78 -8.96 0.94 5.14
C ILE A 78 -8.79 0.80 6.67
N GLU A 79 -9.82 0.30 7.35
CA GLU A 79 -9.78 0.11 8.80
C GLU A 79 -8.76 -0.95 9.20
N GLY A 80 -7.92 -0.60 10.17
CA GLY A 80 -6.86 -1.45 10.69
C GLY A 80 -5.65 -0.65 11.14
N ASP A 81 -4.65 -1.37 11.63
CA ASP A 81 -3.48 -0.77 12.24
C ASP A 81 -2.19 -1.24 11.54
N VAL A 82 -1.21 -0.36 11.49
CA VAL A 82 0.16 -0.70 11.07
C VAL A 82 0.98 -0.99 12.33
N ILE A 83 1.38 -2.25 12.46
CA ILE A 83 2.04 -2.81 13.64
C ILE A 83 3.41 -3.39 13.28
N PRO A 84 4.32 -3.60 14.26
CA PRO A 84 5.60 -4.24 14.00
C PRO A 84 5.46 -5.61 13.32
N LEU A 85 6.39 -5.92 12.43
CA LEU A 85 6.59 -7.28 11.93
C LEU A 85 7.42 -8.06 12.96
N GLU A 86 6.85 -9.15 13.49
CA GLU A 86 7.45 -9.94 14.57
C GLU A 86 7.58 -11.42 14.17
N PRO A 87 8.59 -11.76 13.34
CA PRO A 87 8.79 -13.15 12.89
C PRO A 87 9.00 -14.10 14.06
N ASN A 88 8.28 -15.23 14.08
CA ASN A 88 8.44 -16.26 15.10
C ASN A 88 9.81 -16.97 15.02
N ASP A 89 10.45 -17.01 13.84
CA ASP A 89 11.80 -17.51 13.66
C ASP A 89 12.83 -16.39 13.92
N LYS A 90 13.56 -16.51 15.03
CA LYS A 90 14.63 -15.56 15.44
C LYS A 90 15.80 -15.44 14.46
N LYS A 91 15.92 -16.32 13.48
CA LYS A 91 16.93 -16.23 12.41
C LYS A 91 16.54 -15.21 11.34
N LEU A 92 15.26 -14.91 11.22
CA LEU A 92 14.77 -13.90 10.29
C LEU A 92 15.02 -12.50 10.85
N LYS A 93 15.59 -11.64 10.00
CA LYS A 93 15.94 -10.27 10.39
C LYS A 93 14.81 -9.31 10.05
N VAL A 94 14.59 -8.33 10.90
CA VAL A 94 13.74 -7.17 10.59
C VAL A 94 14.68 -5.98 10.33
N PRO A 95 14.54 -5.26 9.21
CA PRO A 95 13.43 -5.36 8.23
C PRO A 95 13.44 -6.65 7.40
N HIS A 96 12.23 -7.11 7.00
CA HIS A 96 12.04 -8.03 5.89
C HIS A 96 12.53 -7.34 4.63
N MET A 97 13.67 -7.76 4.11
CA MET A 97 14.33 -7.16 2.96
C MET A 97 14.72 -8.23 1.95
N GLY A 98 14.21 -8.13 0.75
CA GLY A 98 14.53 -9.04 -0.36
C GLY A 98 13.30 -9.54 -1.09
N TRP A 99 13.52 -10.57 -1.90
CA TRP A 99 12.48 -11.23 -2.69
C TRP A 99 11.71 -12.22 -1.83
N ASN A 100 10.40 -12.21 -1.96
CA ASN A 100 9.52 -13.18 -1.32
C ASN A 100 8.26 -13.37 -2.16
N ASN A 101 7.59 -14.51 -1.96
CA ASN A 101 6.38 -14.87 -2.69
C ASN A 101 5.15 -14.25 -2.04
N ILE A 102 4.19 -13.89 -2.89
CA ILE A 102 2.83 -13.59 -2.45
C ILE A 102 1.92 -14.81 -2.71
N ASP A 103 1.00 -15.05 -1.81
CA ASP A 103 -0.08 -16.03 -1.93
C ASP A 103 -1.40 -15.29 -2.17
N ALA A 104 -1.96 -15.41 -3.37
CA ALA A 104 -3.21 -14.76 -3.75
C ALA A 104 -4.38 -15.39 -2.97
N LYS A 105 -5.11 -14.58 -2.21
CA LYS A 105 -6.30 -14.99 -1.46
C LYS A 105 -7.59 -14.82 -2.26
N LYS A 106 -7.56 -13.91 -3.22
CA LYS A 106 -8.68 -13.68 -4.15
C LYS A 106 -8.19 -13.15 -5.50
N ASN A 107 -9.03 -13.34 -6.50
CA ASN A 107 -8.77 -12.76 -7.81
C ASN A 107 -8.98 -11.25 -7.77
N HIS A 108 -8.03 -10.52 -8.31
CA HIS A 108 -8.14 -9.08 -8.49
C HIS A 108 -7.57 -8.68 -9.85
N PRO A 109 -8.22 -7.75 -10.60
CA PRO A 109 -7.81 -7.40 -11.97
C PRO A 109 -6.35 -7.01 -12.10
N VAL A 110 -5.78 -6.33 -11.10
CA VAL A 110 -4.37 -5.89 -11.16
C VAL A 110 -3.35 -7.04 -11.10
N PHE A 111 -3.75 -8.24 -10.70
CA PHE A 111 -2.92 -9.44 -10.69
C PHE A 111 -3.16 -10.35 -11.90
N THR A 112 -4.04 -9.97 -12.81
CA THR A 112 -4.37 -10.77 -13.99
C THR A 112 -3.15 -10.94 -14.89
N ASN A 113 -2.95 -12.18 -15.38
CA ASN A 113 -1.86 -12.57 -16.29
C ASN A 113 -0.43 -12.35 -15.74
N ILE A 114 -0.28 -12.19 -14.42
CA ILE A 114 1.04 -12.16 -13.79
C ILE A 114 1.43 -13.58 -13.42
N LYS A 115 2.51 -14.09 -14.06
CA LYS A 115 2.97 -15.48 -13.91
C LYS A 115 3.84 -15.71 -12.66
N SER A 116 4.54 -14.69 -12.21
CA SER A 116 5.44 -14.77 -11.05
C SER A 116 4.71 -14.31 -9.80
N SER A 117 4.91 -15.02 -8.70
CA SER A 117 4.50 -14.60 -7.36
C SER A 117 5.60 -13.86 -6.59
N ASP A 118 6.80 -13.71 -7.19
CA ASP A 118 7.96 -13.09 -6.54
C ASP A 118 7.91 -11.57 -6.63
N TYR A 119 8.00 -10.92 -5.46
CA TYR A 119 8.06 -9.46 -5.34
C TYR A 119 9.14 -9.04 -4.35
N TYR A 120 9.60 -7.79 -4.49
CA TYR A 120 10.63 -7.22 -3.62
C TYR A 120 9.99 -6.48 -2.44
N PHE A 121 10.42 -6.84 -1.24
CA PHE A 121 9.98 -6.26 0.03
C PHE A 121 11.12 -5.51 0.72
N VAL A 122 10.78 -4.44 1.43
CA VAL A 122 11.65 -3.79 2.40
C VAL A 122 10.79 -3.05 3.43
N HIS A 123 10.49 -3.71 4.56
CA HIS A 123 9.64 -3.15 5.61
C HIS A 123 9.89 -3.78 6.97
N SER A 124 9.65 -3.00 8.04
CA SER A 124 9.71 -3.45 9.43
C SER A 124 8.33 -3.49 10.10
N TYR A 125 7.33 -2.94 9.42
CA TYR A 125 5.94 -2.87 9.89
C TYR A 125 5.02 -3.48 8.84
N LYS A 126 3.89 -4.02 9.28
CA LYS A 126 2.85 -4.64 8.43
C LYS A 126 1.49 -4.01 8.71
N PHE A 127 0.64 -3.96 7.70
CA PHE A 127 -0.75 -3.58 7.86
C PHE A 127 -1.54 -4.79 8.38
N SER A 128 -2.26 -4.61 9.49
CA SER A 128 -3.21 -5.57 10.06
C SER A 128 -4.63 -5.03 9.85
N PRO A 129 -5.32 -5.41 8.76
CA PRO A 129 -6.67 -4.94 8.50
C PRO A 129 -7.66 -5.55 9.49
N LEU A 130 -8.65 -4.75 9.90
CA LEU A 130 -9.77 -5.20 10.73
C LEU A 130 -10.65 -6.17 9.95
N ASP A 131 -11.03 -5.78 8.73
CA ASP A 131 -11.76 -6.63 7.79
C ASP A 131 -10.79 -7.46 6.94
N LYS A 132 -10.77 -8.77 7.16
CA LYS A 132 -9.92 -9.71 6.43
C LYS A 132 -10.32 -9.86 4.96
N GLU A 133 -11.55 -9.51 4.61
CA GLU A 133 -12.01 -9.52 3.21
C GLU A 133 -11.28 -8.47 2.35
N THR A 134 -10.62 -7.51 2.95
CA THR A 134 -9.77 -6.57 2.20
C THR A 134 -8.45 -7.19 1.73
N ILE A 135 -8.05 -8.35 2.26
CA ILE A 135 -6.78 -8.99 1.88
C ILE A 135 -6.89 -9.61 0.49
N ILE A 136 -6.07 -9.12 -0.44
CA ILE A 136 -5.96 -9.68 -1.81
C ILE A 136 -4.86 -10.75 -1.84
N SER A 137 -3.73 -10.49 -1.19
CA SER A 137 -2.64 -11.47 -1.07
C SER A 137 -1.97 -11.40 0.30
N SER A 138 -1.39 -12.52 0.70
CA SER A 138 -0.55 -12.62 1.89
C SER A 138 0.87 -13.09 1.56
N THR A 139 1.77 -12.93 2.50
CA THR A 139 3.16 -13.41 2.43
C THR A 139 3.55 -13.96 3.79
N ASN A 140 4.34 -15.03 3.80
CA ASN A 140 4.93 -15.56 5.03
C ASN A 140 6.36 -15.06 5.21
N TYR A 141 6.65 -14.51 6.38
CA TYR A 141 8.00 -14.18 6.82
C TYR A 141 8.17 -14.49 8.31
N GLY A 142 8.10 -15.78 8.65
CA GLY A 142 8.05 -16.25 10.04
C GLY A 142 6.71 -15.97 10.73
N GLU A 143 5.86 -15.20 10.12
CA GLU A 143 4.44 -14.97 10.38
C GLU A 143 3.75 -14.57 9.07
N ASP A 144 2.47 -14.79 8.98
CA ASP A 144 1.69 -14.36 7.81
C ASP A 144 1.28 -12.89 7.95
N PHE A 145 1.42 -12.14 6.88
CA PHE A 145 0.96 -10.75 6.81
C PHE A 145 0.31 -10.44 5.46
N ALA A 146 -0.55 -9.43 5.44
CA ALA A 146 -1.16 -8.94 4.21
C ALA A 146 -0.11 -8.28 3.32
N SER A 147 0.18 -8.86 2.17
CA SER A 147 1.11 -8.29 1.18
C SER A 147 0.43 -7.37 0.17
N SER A 148 -0.88 -7.50 -0.02
CA SER A 148 -1.70 -6.51 -0.71
C SER A 148 -3.12 -6.47 -0.14
N LEU A 149 -3.70 -5.27 -0.15
CA LEU A 149 -5.05 -4.97 0.30
C LEU A 149 -5.83 -4.26 -0.80
N GLY A 150 -7.14 -4.49 -0.85
CA GLY A 150 -8.04 -3.77 -1.75
C GLY A 150 -9.43 -3.61 -1.17
N LYS A 151 -10.00 -2.43 -1.41
CA LYS A 151 -11.38 -2.08 -1.07
C LYS A 151 -11.89 -1.07 -2.09
N ASP A 152 -12.94 -1.44 -2.81
CA ASP A 152 -13.54 -0.60 -3.85
C ASP A 152 -12.47 -0.12 -4.87
N ASN A 153 -12.24 1.19 -4.95
CA ASN A 153 -11.24 1.84 -5.80
C ASN A 153 -9.84 1.94 -5.17
N ILE A 154 -9.66 1.43 -3.95
CA ILE A 154 -8.41 1.52 -3.20
C ILE A 154 -7.65 0.21 -3.31
N LEU A 155 -6.39 0.28 -3.71
CA LEU A 155 -5.45 -0.82 -3.77
C LEU A 155 -4.16 -0.42 -3.04
N GLY A 156 -3.54 -1.37 -2.34
CA GLY A 156 -2.23 -1.16 -1.75
C GLY A 156 -1.37 -2.42 -1.77
N THR A 157 -0.06 -2.23 -1.92
CA THR A 157 0.95 -3.29 -1.86
C THR A 157 2.00 -2.97 -0.81
N GLN A 158 2.35 -3.96 0.03
CA GLN A 158 3.47 -3.83 0.97
C GLN A 158 4.81 -4.00 0.25
N PHE A 159 4.84 -4.77 -0.83
CA PHE A 159 5.99 -4.89 -1.72
C PHE A 159 6.09 -3.69 -2.67
N HIS A 160 7.25 -3.59 -3.31
CA HIS A 160 7.59 -2.56 -4.27
C HIS A 160 7.44 -3.08 -5.70
N PRO A 161 6.31 -2.85 -6.40
CA PRO A 161 6.16 -3.30 -7.79
C PRO A 161 7.22 -2.67 -8.71
N GLU A 162 7.61 -1.43 -8.47
CA GLU A 162 8.65 -0.74 -9.25
C GLU A 162 10.04 -1.38 -9.14
N LYS A 163 10.25 -2.25 -8.12
CA LYS A 163 11.47 -3.03 -7.92
C LYS A 163 11.30 -4.51 -8.23
N SER A 164 10.12 -4.93 -8.66
CA SER A 164 9.74 -6.34 -8.82
C SER A 164 9.77 -6.82 -10.27
N GLN A 165 10.69 -6.30 -11.07
CA GLN A 165 10.94 -6.72 -12.46
C GLN A 165 9.65 -6.83 -13.30
N ALA A 166 9.51 -7.88 -14.13
CA ALA A 166 8.37 -8.06 -15.02
C ALA A 166 7.03 -8.18 -14.29
N ALA A 167 6.98 -8.86 -13.12
CA ALA A 167 5.77 -8.99 -12.34
C ALA A 167 5.26 -7.63 -11.85
N GLY A 168 6.16 -6.80 -11.33
CA GLY A 168 5.83 -5.44 -10.88
C GLY A 168 5.41 -4.52 -12.02
N VAL A 169 6.11 -4.57 -13.16
CA VAL A 169 5.74 -3.79 -14.36
C VAL A 169 4.34 -4.17 -14.85
N ASN A 170 4.01 -5.46 -14.88
CA ASN A 170 2.69 -5.93 -15.29
C ASN A 170 1.61 -5.49 -14.30
N LEU A 171 1.87 -5.54 -12.99
CA LEU A 171 0.96 -5.04 -11.97
C LEU A 171 0.66 -3.54 -12.18
N LEU A 172 1.70 -2.74 -12.41
CA LEU A 172 1.53 -1.30 -12.67
C LEU A 172 0.75 -1.03 -13.96
N LYS A 173 0.98 -1.80 -15.03
CA LYS A 173 0.18 -1.72 -16.27
C LYS A 173 -1.29 -2.07 -16.00
N ASN A 174 -1.54 -3.19 -15.31
CA ASN A 174 -2.89 -3.60 -14.96
C ASN A 174 -3.59 -2.54 -14.09
N PHE A 175 -2.87 -1.89 -13.18
CA PHE A 175 -3.43 -0.78 -12.40
C PHE A 175 -3.81 0.41 -13.28
N ILE A 176 -2.99 0.76 -14.27
CA ILE A 176 -3.32 1.85 -15.21
C ILE A 176 -4.58 1.52 -16.01
N GLU A 177 -4.83 0.27 -16.34
CA GLU A 177 -6.01 -0.20 -17.08
C GLU A 177 -7.23 -0.47 -16.17
N TRP A 178 -7.01 -0.66 -14.88
CA TRP A 178 -8.06 -1.01 -13.92
C TRP A 178 -9.10 0.10 -13.76
N SER A 179 -10.37 -0.26 -13.88
CA SER A 179 -11.55 0.57 -13.59
C SER A 179 -12.41 -0.21 -12.62
N PRO A 180 -12.42 0.16 -11.33
CA PRO A 180 -13.22 -0.48 -10.27
C PRO A 180 -14.71 -0.21 -10.42
#